data_0c0a5a0c3fb9099ddfd818904f2da135
#
_entry.id   0c0a5a0c3fb9099ddfd818904f2da135
#
_cell.length_a   1.000
_cell.length_b   1.000
_cell.length_c   1.000
_cell.angle_alpha   90.00
_cell.angle_beta   90.00
_cell.angle_gamma   90.00
#
_symmetry.space_group_name_H-M   'P 1'
#
loop_
_entity.id
_entity.type
_entity.pdbx_description
1 polymer ?
#
loop_
_entity_poly.entity_id
_entity_poly.type
_entity_poly.pdbx_seq_one_letter_code
_entity_poly.pdbx_strand_id
1 'polypeptide(L)'
;PHSAPPGRSRANPLPPHRLDRARLIVDVLIPALNEEATIGEVVSSLRSLGAPIRHVVVVDNGSKDKTAALAEERGALVVPEPQKGYGAACLRGIALLQKQQHPPDVVIFMDADGSDDVSDLARLIDAVIGGADLAIGSRTLGNAEPGSLQPAQRVGNAVAVGLIRAVYGQRYTDLGPLRAIRYPALLALGMADTDYGWTVEMQVKAVRRGLHIVEVPVRYHRRRGGESKVSATIKGSIGAGAKILYTILRHSTQR
;
A
#
# COMPACT_ATOMS: atom_id res chain seq x y z
N PRO A 1 -5.38 -44.73 -14.18
CA PRO A 1 -4.92 -44.12 -12.93
C PRO A 1 -4.45 -42.72 -13.21
N HIS A 2 -5.31 -41.70 -12.91
CA HIS A 2 -4.98 -40.31 -12.99
C HIS A 2 -4.21 -39.94 -11.72
N SER A 3 -2.91 -39.69 -11.83
CA SER A 3 -2.11 -39.13 -10.78
C SER A 3 -2.54 -37.68 -10.51
N ALA A 4 -2.94 -37.39 -9.28
CA ALA A 4 -3.22 -36.04 -8.81
C ALA A 4 -1.97 -35.17 -8.91
N PRO A 5 -2.08 -33.87 -9.23
CA PRO A 5 -0.93 -32.98 -9.28
C PRO A 5 -0.31 -32.84 -7.89
N PRO A 6 1.04 -32.68 -7.78
CA PRO A 6 1.74 -32.58 -6.51
C PRO A 6 1.23 -31.38 -5.71
N GLY A 7 0.90 -31.64 -4.44
CA GLY A 7 0.36 -30.66 -3.51
C GLY A 7 1.28 -29.45 -3.38
N ARG A 8 0.69 -28.26 -3.58
CA ARG A 8 1.34 -26.98 -3.26
C ARG A 8 1.69 -26.99 -1.77
N SER A 9 2.96 -26.88 -1.44
CA SER A 9 3.41 -26.62 -0.08
C SER A 9 2.75 -25.31 0.39
N ARG A 10 1.70 -25.41 1.21
CA ARG A 10 1.09 -24.27 1.85
C ARG A 10 2.07 -23.80 2.92
N ALA A 11 2.63 -22.59 2.75
CA ALA A 11 3.29 -21.92 3.86
C ALA A 11 2.34 -21.93 5.07
N ASN A 12 2.88 -22.21 6.25
CA ASN A 12 2.12 -22.30 7.47
C ASN A 12 1.27 -21.02 7.64
N PRO A 13 -0.07 -21.10 7.74
CA PRO A 13 -0.88 -19.90 7.91
C PRO A 13 -0.48 -19.20 9.21
N LEU A 14 -0.41 -17.88 9.17
CA LEU A 14 -0.19 -17.10 10.38
C LEU A 14 -1.31 -17.42 11.37
N PRO A 15 -1.00 -17.57 12.68
CA PRO A 15 -2.01 -17.92 13.67
C PRO A 15 -3.16 -16.90 13.65
N PRO A 16 -4.42 -17.35 13.78
CA PRO A 16 -5.56 -16.46 13.84
C PRO A 16 -5.41 -15.57 15.07
N HIS A 17 -5.24 -14.28 14.85
CA HIS A 17 -5.10 -13.28 15.91
C HIS A 17 -6.36 -12.41 15.92
N ARG A 18 -7.12 -12.48 17.02
CA ARG A 18 -8.15 -11.47 17.27
C ARG A 18 -7.45 -10.22 17.79
N LEU A 19 -7.44 -9.17 16.97
CA LEU A 19 -6.98 -7.84 17.37
C LEU A 19 -8.06 -7.21 18.25
N ASP A 20 -7.67 -6.70 19.41
CA ASP A 20 -8.57 -5.95 20.30
C ASP A 20 -8.56 -4.48 19.88
N ARG A 21 -9.69 -3.98 19.41
CA ARG A 21 -9.84 -2.58 18.96
C ARG A 21 -9.43 -1.57 20.04
N ALA A 22 -9.66 -1.89 21.34
CA ALA A 22 -9.35 -0.98 22.44
C ALA A 22 -7.84 -0.83 22.71
N ARG A 23 -7.04 -1.80 22.24
CA ARG A 23 -5.58 -1.83 22.44
C ARG A 23 -4.80 -1.79 21.15
N LEU A 24 -5.51 -1.62 20.03
CA LEU A 24 -4.92 -1.67 18.69
C LEU A 24 -3.93 -0.52 18.49
N ILE A 25 -2.74 -0.85 18.04
CA ILE A 25 -1.70 0.11 17.65
C ILE A 25 -1.60 0.13 16.13
N VAL A 26 -1.94 1.28 15.53
CA VAL A 26 -1.85 1.49 14.08
C VAL A 26 -0.81 2.56 13.78
N ASP A 27 0.11 2.27 12.87
CA ASP A 27 1.01 3.28 12.31
C ASP A 27 0.69 3.46 10.81
N VAL A 28 0.73 4.71 10.34
CA VAL A 28 0.50 5.05 8.93
C VAL A 28 1.83 5.42 8.29
N LEU A 29 2.19 4.78 7.18
CA LEU A 29 3.37 5.08 6.37
C LEU A 29 2.97 5.82 5.10
N ILE A 30 3.57 6.98 4.89
CA ILE A 30 3.30 7.87 3.76
C ILE A 30 4.61 8.13 3.02
N PRO A 31 4.87 7.46 1.89
CA PRO A 31 5.95 7.84 0.99
C PRO A 31 5.65 9.21 0.39
N ALA A 32 6.57 10.15 0.48
CA ALA A 32 6.37 11.51 -0.01
C ALA A 32 7.56 11.99 -0.87
N LEU A 33 7.26 12.67 -1.98
CA LEU A 33 8.25 13.32 -2.84
C LEU A 33 7.65 14.58 -3.48
N ASN A 34 8.05 15.76 -3.03
CA ASN A 34 7.54 17.05 -3.48
C ASN A 34 6.01 17.12 -3.41
N GLU A 35 5.48 17.03 -2.21
CA GLU A 35 4.04 17.04 -1.89
C GLU A 35 3.70 18.17 -0.89
N GLU A 36 4.43 19.29 -0.92
CA GLU A 36 4.22 20.43 0.00
C GLU A 36 2.78 20.98 -0.05
N ALA A 37 2.11 20.84 -1.20
CA ALA A 37 0.76 21.35 -1.38
C ALA A 37 -0.30 20.55 -0.59
N THR A 38 -0.01 19.30 -0.20
CA THR A 38 -1.02 18.34 0.31
C THR A 38 -0.64 17.70 1.63
N ILE A 39 0.65 17.48 1.87
CA ILE A 39 1.13 16.68 2.99
C ILE A 39 0.66 17.20 4.35
N GLY A 40 0.63 18.53 4.53
CA GLY A 40 0.18 19.15 5.79
C GLY A 40 -1.29 18.85 6.09
N GLU A 41 -2.17 18.91 5.08
CA GLU A 41 -3.59 18.58 5.22
C GLU A 41 -3.79 17.08 5.47
N VAL A 42 -3.07 16.22 4.73
CA VAL A 42 -3.13 14.76 4.91
C VAL A 42 -2.76 14.36 6.33
N VAL A 43 -1.65 14.86 6.86
CA VAL A 43 -1.22 14.57 8.24
C VAL A 43 -2.22 15.09 9.26
N SER A 44 -2.72 16.31 9.09
CA SER A 44 -3.72 16.89 10.00
C SER A 44 -5.01 16.09 10.02
N SER A 45 -5.49 15.65 8.85
CA SER A 45 -6.70 14.83 8.73
C SER A 45 -6.55 13.47 9.41
N LEU A 46 -5.39 12.83 9.27
CA LEU A 46 -5.08 11.56 9.95
C LEU A 46 -5.07 11.71 11.47
N ARG A 47 -4.49 12.80 11.98
CA ARG A 47 -4.44 13.10 13.43
C ARG A 47 -5.83 13.38 14.01
N SER A 48 -6.73 13.91 13.21
CA SER A 48 -8.10 14.27 13.63
C SER A 48 -9.10 13.11 13.50
N LEU A 49 -8.70 11.98 12.91
CA LEU A 49 -9.63 10.91 12.55
C LEU A 49 -10.26 10.17 13.74
N GLY A 50 -9.73 10.30 14.96
CA GLY A 50 -10.21 9.54 16.13
C GLY A 50 -9.98 8.02 16.02
N ALA A 51 -9.27 7.56 15.00
CA ALA A 51 -8.83 6.17 14.86
C ALA A 51 -7.62 5.88 15.78
N PRO A 52 -7.30 4.63 16.07
CA PRO A 52 -6.19 4.23 16.95
C PRO A 52 -4.81 4.42 16.28
N ILE A 53 -4.61 5.57 15.60
CA ILE A 53 -3.36 5.91 14.92
C ILE A 53 -2.38 6.46 15.94
N ARG A 54 -1.32 5.70 16.20
CA ARG A 54 -0.24 6.10 17.09
C ARG A 54 0.71 7.08 16.40
N HIS A 55 1.25 6.68 15.24
CA HIS A 55 2.20 7.48 14.47
C HIS A 55 1.75 7.64 13.01
N VAL A 56 1.95 8.83 12.50
CA VAL A 56 1.98 9.11 11.06
C VAL A 56 3.46 9.27 10.70
N VAL A 57 3.99 8.34 9.94
CA VAL A 57 5.39 8.32 9.48
C VAL A 57 5.43 8.77 8.04
N VAL A 58 5.97 9.94 7.78
CA VAL A 58 6.23 10.45 6.43
C VAL A 58 7.66 10.12 6.04
N VAL A 59 7.83 9.34 5.00
CA VAL A 59 9.15 9.01 4.46
C VAL A 59 9.44 9.94 3.29
N ASP A 60 10.27 10.95 3.55
CA ASP A 60 10.68 11.92 2.54
C ASP A 60 11.72 11.31 1.58
N ASN A 61 11.30 11.07 0.35
CA ASN A 61 12.13 10.44 -0.69
C ASN A 61 13.01 11.46 -1.44
N GLY A 62 13.54 12.43 -0.70
CA GLY A 62 14.41 13.49 -1.19
C GLY A 62 13.67 14.59 -1.90
N SER A 63 12.65 15.15 -1.25
CA SER A 63 11.95 16.35 -1.70
C SER A 63 12.87 17.56 -1.79
N LYS A 64 12.54 18.48 -2.69
CA LYS A 64 13.25 19.76 -2.88
C LYS A 64 12.41 20.96 -2.42
N ASP A 65 11.18 20.69 -1.98
CA ASP A 65 10.21 21.64 -1.49
C ASP A 65 10.06 21.53 0.04
N LYS A 66 9.01 22.11 0.59
CA LYS A 66 8.76 22.14 2.03
C LYS A 66 8.05 20.87 2.57
N THR A 67 7.99 19.78 1.80
CA THR A 67 7.27 18.56 2.18
C THR A 67 7.62 18.08 3.58
N ALA A 68 8.91 17.87 3.87
CA ALA A 68 9.37 17.38 5.16
C ALA A 68 8.99 18.33 6.31
N ALA A 69 9.29 19.62 6.17
CA ALA A 69 9.01 20.63 7.19
C ALA A 69 7.50 20.74 7.51
N LEU A 70 6.64 20.73 6.48
CA LEU A 70 5.19 20.80 6.66
C LEU A 70 4.63 19.54 7.33
N ALA A 71 5.20 18.37 7.03
CA ALA A 71 4.81 17.13 7.69
C ALA A 71 5.17 17.14 9.18
N GLU A 72 6.40 17.58 9.52
CA GLU A 72 6.85 17.72 10.91
C GLU A 72 6.02 18.73 11.69
N GLU A 73 5.71 19.89 11.10
CA GLU A 73 4.85 20.92 11.71
C GLU A 73 3.48 20.37 12.12
N ARG A 74 2.95 19.41 11.35
CA ARG A 74 1.67 18.75 11.61
C ARG A 74 1.79 17.51 12.50
N GLY A 75 2.97 17.25 13.07
CA GLY A 75 3.22 16.20 14.05
C GLY A 75 3.46 14.81 13.45
N ALA A 76 3.87 14.72 12.19
CA ALA A 76 4.37 13.47 11.63
C ALA A 76 5.81 13.19 12.09
N LEU A 77 6.15 11.90 12.16
CA LEU A 77 7.55 11.47 12.24
C LEU A 77 8.13 11.46 10.82
N VAL A 78 9.05 12.36 10.54
CA VAL A 78 9.67 12.44 9.20
C VAL A 78 10.97 11.66 9.17
N VAL A 79 11.14 10.84 8.14
CA VAL A 79 12.34 10.00 7.94
C VAL A 79 12.86 10.21 6.53
N PRO A 80 14.12 10.62 6.34
CA PRO A 80 14.69 10.77 5.01
C PRO A 80 15.04 9.42 4.39
N GLU A 81 14.77 9.30 3.08
CA GLU A 81 15.21 8.19 2.24
C GLU A 81 15.86 8.74 0.96
N PRO A 82 17.23 8.73 0.89
CA PRO A 82 17.94 9.28 -0.26
C PRO A 82 17.81 8.42 -1.52
N GLN A 83 17.58 7.12 -1.38
CA GLN A 83 17.37 6.25 -2.53
C GLN A 83 16.01 6.54 -3.15
N LYS A 84 16.00 7.02 -4.40
CA LYS A 84 14.77 7.28 -5.12
C LYS A 84 13.97 6.02 -5.34
N GLY A 85 12.64 6.13 -5.20
CA GLY A 85 11.68 5.08 -5.49
C GLY A 85 10.61 4.92 -4.41
N TYR A 86 9.38 4.69 -4.84
CA TYR A 86 8.23 4.50 -3.95
C TYR A 86 8.47 3.35 -2.96
N GLY A 87 8.92 2.21 -3.48
CA GLY A 87 9.24 1.05 -2.65
C GLY A 87 10.41 1.29 -1.70
N ALA A 88 11.44 2.06 -2.10
CA ALA A 88 12.55 2.43 -1.22
C ALA A 88 12.05 3.21 0.01
N ALA A 89 11.17 4.18 -0.21
CA ALA A 89 10.54 4.92 0.88
C ALA A 89 9.68 4.01 1.78
N CYS A 90 8.89 3.11 1.20
CA CYS A 90 8.12 2.12 1.99
C CYS A 90 9.05 1.21 2.83
N LEU A 91 10.12 0.69 2.24
CA LEU A 91 11.11 -0.14 2.94
C LEU A 91 11.80 0.61 4.08
N ARG A 92 12.12 1.88 3.87
CA ARG A 92 12.69 2.74 4.90
C ARG A 92 11.76 2.91 6.09
N GLY A 93 10.46 3.15 5.80
CA GLY A 93 9.43 3.22 6.84
C GLY A 93 9.29 1.91 7.62
N ILE A 94 9.26 0.77 6.94
CA ILE A 94 9.22 -0.55 7.59
C ILE A 94 10.46 -0.76 8.48
N ALA A 95 11.64 -0.40 7.99
CA ALA A 95 12.89 -0.51 8.76
C ALA A 95 12.88 0.37 10.02
N LEU A 96 12.19 1.51 10.01
CA LEU A 96 11.95 2.31 11.21
C LEU A 96 11.05 1.57 12.20
N LEU A 97 9.93 1.00 11.71
CA LEU A 97 8.98 0.29 12.57
C LEU A 97 9.62 -0.95 13.23
N GLN A 98 10.52 -1.64 12.53
CA GLN A 98 11.26 -2.79 13.08
C GLN A 98 12.17 -2.45 14.26
N LYS A 99 12.58 -1.19 14.38
CA LYS A 99 13.45 -0.72 15.47
C LYS A 99 12.66 -0.24 16.69
N GLN A 100 11.33 -0.19 16.60
CA GLN A 100 10.50 0.24 17.72
C GLN A 100 10.43 -0.85 18.80
N GLN A 101 10.50 -0.44 20.06
CA GLN A 101 10.36 -1.34 21.21
C GLN A 101 8.96 -1.98 21.23
N HIS A 102 7.94 -1.22 20.83
CA HIS A 102 6.56 -1.70 20.68
C HIS A 102 6.14 -1.51 19.23
N PRO A 103 6.27 -2.57 18.38
CA PRO A 103 5.84 -2.49 17.00
C PRO A 103 4.31 -2.30 16.89
N PRO A 104 3.78 -1.79 15.76
CA PRO A 104 2.35 -1.69 15.55
C PRO A 104 1.71 -3.07 15.36
N ASP A 105 0.40 -3.16 15.57
CA ASP A 105 -0.39 -4.32 15.18
C ASP A 105 -0.72 -4.29 13.68
N VAL A 106 -0.99 -3.07 13.18
CA VAL A 106 -1.40 -2.81 11.80
C VAL A 106 -0.57 -1.66 11.22
N VAL A 107 -0.13 -1.83 9.99
CA VAL A 107 0.50 -0.76 9.20
C VAL A 107 -0.43 -0.38 8.06
N ILE A 108 -0.66 0.91 7.89
CA ILE A 108 -1.39 1.46 6.76
C ILE A 108 -0.40 2.14 5.81
N PHE A 109 -0.47 1.83 4.53
CA PHE A 109 0.20 2.56 3.46
C PHE A 109 -0.81 3.48 2.79
N MET A 110 -0.44 4.74 2.59
CA MET A 110 -1.28 5.77 2.01
C MET A 110 -0.43 6.75 1.21
N ASP A 111 -0.97 7.29 0.12
CA ASP A 111 -0.26 8.29 -0.68
C ASP A 111 -0.34 9.69 -0.03
N ALA A 112 0.67 10.53 -0.33
CA ALA A 112 0.81 11.89 0.23
C ALA A 112 -0.03 12.95 -0.51
N ASP A 113 -0.62 12.63 -1.66
CA ASP A 113 -1.20 13.57 -2.62
C ASP A 113 -2.66 13.98 -2.35
N GLY A 114 -3.23 13.48 -1.26
CA GLY A 114 -4.60 13.76 -0.87
C GLY A 114 -5.68 13.10 -1.74
N SER A 115 -5.31 12.12 -2.58
CA SER A 115 -6.27 11.37 -3.39
C SER A 115 -7.03 10.32 -2.58
N ASP A 116 -6.39 9.72 -1.58
CA ASP A 116 -7.04 8.76 -0.68
C ASP A 116 -7.91 9.48 0.36
N ASP A 117 -9.13 9.01 0.58
CA ASP A 117 -10.01 9.55 1.61
C ASP A 117 -9.65 8.96 2.98
N VAL A 118 -9.13 9.80 3.87
CA VAL A 118 -8.71 9.41 5.22
C VAL A 118 -9.83 8.74 6.01
N SER A 119 -11.10 9.11 5.80
CA SER A 119 -12.22 8.51 6.52
C SER A 119 -12.45 7.03 6.18
N ASP A 120 -11.91 6.54 5.07
CA ASP A 120 -12.00 5.13 4.68
C ASP A 120 -11.04 4.23 5.46
N LEU A 121 -10.05 4.80 6.17
CA LEU A 121 -9.11 4.04 7.00
C LEU A 121 -9.82 3.20 8.06
N ALA A 122 -10.90 3.72 8.64
CA ALA A 122 -11.67 3.00 9.65
C ALA A 122 -12.18 1.65 9.09
N ARG A 123 -12.67 1.63 7.85
CA ARG A 123 -13.16 0.40 7.19
C ARG A 123 -12.05 -0.60 6.89
N LEU A 124 -10.86 -0.11 6.52
CA LEU A 124 -9.71 -0.99 6.31
C LEU A 124 -9.23 -1.60 7.63
N ILE A 125 -9.17 -0.79 8.69
CA ILE A 125 -8.84 -1.25 10.04
C ILE A 125 -9.86 -2.30 10.51
N ASP A 126 -11.15 -2.05 10.31
CA ASP A 126 -12.22 -2.99 10.67
C ASP A 126 -12.11 -4.33 9.92
N ALA A 127 -11.75 -4.30 8.64
CA ALA A 127 -11.49 -5.52 7.87
C ALA A 127 -10.33 -6.34 8.46
N VAL A 128 -9.27 -5.67 8.92
CA VAL A 128 -8.12 -6.34 9.56
C VAL A 128 -8.50 -6.88 10.95
N ILE A 129 -9.25 -6.13 11.75
CA ILE A 129 -9.81 -6.61 13.04
C ILE A 129 -10.72 -7.82 12.80
N GLY A 130 -11.51 -7.81 11.72
CA GLY A 130 -12.38 -8.90 11.29
C GLY A 130 -11.66 -10.15 10.80
N GLY A 131 -10.31 -10.13 10.77
CA GLY A 131 -9.48 -11.30 10.46
C GLY A 131 -8.78 -11.26 9.11
N ALA A 132 -8.85 -10.16 8.36
CA ALA A 132 -8.01 -10.01 7.17
C ALA A 132 -6.54 -9.80 7.58
N ASP A 133 -5.64 -10.45 6.87
CA ASP A 133 -4.20 -10.18 6.98
C ASP A 133 -3.82 -8.92 6.19
N LEU A 134 -4.50 -8.71 5.05
CA LEU A 134 -4.32 -7.57 4.15
C LEU A 134 -5.69 -7.06 3.70
N ALA A 135 -6.00 -5.80 4.00
CA ALA A 135 -7.13 -5.06 3.47
C ALA A 135 -6.64 -4.06 2.41
N ILE A 136 -7.20 -4.10 1.22
CA ILE A 136 -6.83 -3.25 0.09
C ILE A 136 -7.99 -2.32 -0.22
N GLY A 137 -7.73 -1.02 -0.26
CA GLY A 137 -8.69 -0.03 -0.73
C GLY A 137 -8.89 -0.15 -2.23
N SER A 138 -10.08 -0.57 -2.65
CA SER A 138 -10.43 -0.66 -4.06
C SER A 138 -11.20 0.58 -4.53
N ARG A 139 -10.57 1.34 -5.41
CA ARG A 139 -11.16 2.49 -6.10
C ARG A 139 -12.21 2.05 -7.13
N THR A 140 -12.05 0.83 -7.63
CA THR A 140 -12.96 0.21 -8.61
C THR A 140 -14.27 -0.25 -7.97
N LEU A 141 -14.22 -0.80 -6.75
CA LEU A 141 -15.41 -1.17 -5.98
C LEU A 141 -16.08 0.03 -5.31
N GLY A 142 -15.30 1.07 -5.06
CA GLY A 142 -15.74 2.27 -4.39
C GLY A 142 -16.17 3.38 -5.34
N ASN A 143 -15.86 4.61 -4.97
CA ASN A 143 -16.24 5.80 -5.72
C ASN A 143 -15.01 6.65 -6.05
N ALA A 144 -14.46 6.44 -7.24
CA ALA A 144 -13.42 7.29 -7.79
C ALA A 144 -14.04 8.51 -8.49
N GLU A 145 -13.64 9.71 -8.11
CA GLU A 145 -14.08 10.94 -8.76
C GLU A 145 -13.80 10.90 -10.27
N PRO A 146 -14.69 11.44 -11.10
CA PRO A 146 -14.42 11.54 -12.55
C PRO A 146 -13.09 12.26 -12.81
N GLY A 147 -12.18 11.60 -13.54
CA GLY A 147 -10.85 12.15 -13.85
C GLY A 147 -9.77 11.96 -12.77
N SER A 148 -10.06 11.33 -11.63
CA SER A 148 -9.04 10.95 -10.64
C SER A 148 -8.12 9.84 -11.13
N LEU A 149 -8.63 8.93 -11.95
CA LEU A 149 -7.88 7.88 -12.60
C LEU A 149 -7.79 8.15 -14.11
N GLN A 150 -6.58 8.29 -14.59
CA GLN A 150 -6.34 8.45 -16.04
C GLN A 150 -6.70 7.17 -16.81
N PRO A 151 -7.11 7.26 -18.09
CA PRO A 151 -7.44 6.09 -18.91
C PRO A 151 -6.32 5.05 -18.94
N ALA A 152 -5.06 5.48 -19.08
CA ALA A 152 -3.91 4.57 -19.05
C ALA A 152 -3.77 3.81 -17.75
N GLN A 153 -4.06 4.46 -16.61
CA GLN A 153 -4.05 3.80 -15.29
C GLN A 153 -5.16 2.75 -15.18
N ARG A 154 -6.37 3.04 -15.70
CA ARG A 154 -7.48 2.07 -15.71
C ARG A 154 -7.16 0.84 -16.55
N VAL A 155 -6.61 1.05 -17.75
CA VAL A 155 -6.18 -0.05 -18.62
C VAL A 155 -5.05 -0.86 -17.97
N GLY A 156 -4.01 -0.18 -17.44
CA GLY A 156 -2.90 -0.84 -16.76
C GLY A 156 -3.36 -1.66 -15.56
N ASN A 157 -4.28 -1.13 -14.76
CA ASN A 157 -4.89 -1.84 -13.64
C ASN A 157 -5.64 -3.10 -14.12
N ALA A 158 -6.51 -2.98 -15.14
CA ALA A 158 -7.28 -4.10 -15.67
C ALA A 158 -6.37 -5.22 -16.22
N VAL A 159 -5.31 -4.85 -16.93
CA VAL A 159 -4.31 -5.81 -17.45
C VAL A 159 -3.59 -6.51 -16.29
N ALA A 160 -3.14 -5.77 -15.30
CA ALA A 160 -2.38 -6.32 -14.19
C ALA A 160 -3.22 -7.26 -13.31
N VAL A 161 -4.45 -6.86 -12.94
CA VAL A 161 -5.34 -7.75 -12.16
C VAL A 161 -5.77 -8.98 -12.96
N GLY A 162 -5.97 -8.82 -14.28
CA GLY A 162 -6.23 -9.94 -15.19
C GLY A 162 -5.09 -10.94 -15.23
N LEU A 163 -3.84 -10.45 -15.30
CA LEU A 163 -2.65 -11.29 -15.27
C LEU A 163 -2.46 -11.99 -13.92
N ILE A 164 -2.66 -11.28 -12.80
CA ILE A 164 -2.61 -11.90 -11.47
C ILE A 164 -3.65 -13.03 -11.37
N ARG A 165 -4.86 -12.80 -11.89
CA ARG A 165 -5.89 -13.84 -11.93
C ARG A 165 -5.46 -15.05 -12.76
N ALA A 166 -4.89 -14.83 -13.93
CA ALA A 166 -4.45 -15.91 -14.81
C ALA A 166 -3.31 -16.74 -14.20
N VAL A 167 -2.34 -16.07 -13.55
CA VAL A 167 -1.12 -16.71 -13.02
C VAL A 167 -1.34 -17.32 -11.63
N TYR A 168 -2.07 -16.63 -10.75
CA TYR A 168 -2.20 -17.01 -9.34
C TYR A 168 -3.61 -17.47 -8.94
N GLY A 169 -4.61 -17.33 -9.81
CA GLY A 169 -5.99 -17.67 -9.52
C GLY A 169 -6.73 -16.68 -8.63
N GLN A 170 -6.05 -15.65 -8.12
CA GLN A 170 -6.63 -14.64 -7.23
C GLN A 170 -7.33 -13.56 -8.04
N ARG A 171 -8.54 -13.22 -7.62
CA ARG A 171 -9.28 -12.10 -8.20
C ARG A 171 -9.06 -10.85 -7.38
N TYR A 172 -8.52 -9.83 -8.01
CA TYR A 172 -8.48 -8.46 -7.52
C TYR A 172 -9.29 -7.56 -8.44
N THR A 173 -9.78 -6.46 -7.90
CA THR A 173 -10.45 -5.41 -8.67
C THR A 173 -9.54 -4.20 -8.87
N ASP A 174 -8.56 -4.01 -7.97
CA ASP A 174 -7.68 -2.86 -7.99
C ASP A 174 -6.27 -3.17 -7.45
N LEU A 175 -5.29 -2.37 -7.90
CA LEU A 175 -3.93 -2.31 -7.37
C LEU A 175 -3.72 -1.04 -6.51
N GLY A 176 -4.78 -0.54 -5.88
CA GLY A 176 -4.79 0.71 -5.14
C GLY A 176 -3.64 0.85 -4.13
N PRO A 177 -3.14 2.09 -3.90
CA PRO A 177 -2.08 2.35 -2.95
C PRO A 177 -2.53 2.20 -1.50
N LEU A 178 -3.77 2.61 -1.19
CA LEU A 178 -4.32 2.55 0.16
C LEU A 178 -4.53 1.11 0.62
N ARG A 179 -3.83 0.72 1.67
CA ARG A 179 -3.92 -0.64 2.21
C ARG A 179 -3.58 -0.70 3.69
N ALA A 180 -4.23 -1.59 4.43
CA ALA A 180 -3.92 -1.92 5.81
C ALA A 180 -3.46 -3.38 5.87
N ILE A 181 -2.36 -3.64 6.55
CA ILE A 181 -1.79 -4.98 6.68
C ILE A 181 -1.40 -5.25 8.13
N ARG A 182 -1.67 -6.45 8.63
CA ARG A 182 -1.14 -6.91 9.92
C ARG A 182 0.38 -6.85 9.89
N TYR A 183 0.98 -6.30 10.93
CA TYR A 183 2.44 -6.13 10.96
C TYR A 183 3.22 -7.46 10.82
N PRO A 184 2.84 -8.56 11.52
CA PRO A 184 3.51 -9.84 11.29
C PRO A 184 3.35 -10.36 9.85
N ALA A 185 2.22 -10.11 9.20
CA ALA A 185 2.01 -10.47 7.80
C ALA A 185 2.93 -9.65 6.89
N LEU A 186 3.04 -8.34 7.11
CA LEU A 186 3.96 -7.46 6.37
C LEU A 186 5.40 -7.96 6.44
N LEU A 187 5.89 -8.29 7.63
CA LEU A 187 7.24 -8.83 7.80
C LEU A 187 7.42 -10.17 7.09
N ALA A 188 6.42 -11.05 7.20
CA ALA A 188 6.45 -12.35 6.53
C ALA A 188 6.47 -12.23 5.00
N LEU A 189 5.93 -11.16 4.40
CA LEU A 189 6.02 -10.96 2.95
C LEU A 189 7.46 -10.76 2.46
N GLY A 190 8.34 -10.20 3.30
CA GLY A 190 9.72 -9.93 2.90
C GLY A 190 9.79 -9.04 1.66
N MET A 191 9.15 -7.86 1.74
CA MET A 191 9.09 -6.90 0.65
C MET A 191 10.48 -6.47 0.21
N ALA A 192 10.70 -6.29 -1.10
CA ALA A 192 12.03 -6.00 -1.66
C ALA A 192 12.02 -5.05 -2.87
N ASP A 193 10.87 -4.84 -3.53
CA ASP A 193 10.83 -3.90 -4.66
C ASP A 193 11.04 -2.47 -4.16
N THR A 194 11.99 -1.78 -4.76
CA THR A 194 12.35 -0.41 -4.38
C THR A 194 11.62 0.66 -5.16
N ASP A 195 10.74 0.29 -6.10
CA ASP A 195 10.12 1.23 -7.03
C ASP A 195 8.62 0.91 -7.25
N TYR A 196 8.10 1.11 -8.44
CA TYR A 196 6.67 0.99 -8.81
C TYR A 196 6.10 -0.44 -8.74
N GLY A 197 6.93 -1.47 -8.61
CA GLY A 197 6.50 -2.84 -8.40
C GLY A 197 5.97 -3.13 -6.98
N TRP A 198 6.17 -2.23 -6.03
CA TRP A 198 5.86 -2.41 -4.61
C TRP A 198 4.43 -2.90 -4.34
N THR A 199 3.43 -2.20 -4.90
CA THR A 199 2.02 -2.54 -4.65
C THR A 199 1.67 -3.92 -5.17
N VAL A 200 2.15 -4.25 -6.35
CA VAL A 200 1.94 -5.55 -7.00
C VAL A 200 2.72 -6.65 -6.31
N GLU A 201 3.96 -6.39 -5.91
CA GLU A 201 4.76 -7.34 -5.14
C GLU A 201 4.03 -7.77 -3.87
N MET A 202 3.45 -6.82 -3.12
CA MET A 202 2.69 -7.11 -1.91
C MET A 202 1.51 -8.04 -2.20
N GLN A 203 0.70 -7.72 -3.23
CA GLN A 203 -0.46 -8.52 -3.59
C GLN A 203 -0.08 -9.93 -4.05
N VAL A 204 0.94 -10.06 -4.90
CA VAL A 204 1.40 -11.37 -5.38
C VAL A 204 1.98 -12.20 -4.24
N LYS A 205 2.82 -11.62 -3.39
CA LYS A 205 3.40 -12.31 -2.23
C LYS A 205 2.33 -12.71 -1.21
N ALA A 206 1.31 -11.87 -0.99
CA ALA A 206 0.19 -12.18 -0.12
C ALA A 206 -0.59 -13.42 -0.60
N VAL A 207 -0.90 -13.49 -1.89
CA VAL A 207 -1.55 -14.67 -2.48
C VAL A 207 -0.68 -15.92 -2.33
N ARG A 208 0.61 -15.82 -2.65
CA ARG A 208 1.53 -16.95 -2.55
C ARG A 208 1.69 -17.49 -1.14
N ARG A 209 1.57 -16.62 -0.13
CA ARG A 209 1.61 -17.02 1.28
C ARG A 209 0.26 -17.46 1.83
N GLY A 210 -0.80 -17.41 1.02
CA GLY A 210 -2.15 -17.80 1.43
C GLY A 210 -2.74 -16.86 2.49
N LEU A 211 -2.35 -15.58 2.48
CA LEU A 211 -2.91 -14.58 3.38
C LEU A 211 -4.40 -14.39 3.10
N HIS A 212 -5.17 -14.10 4.16
CA HIS A 212 -6.56 -13.68 4.02
C HIS A 212 -6.60 -12.22 3.55
N ILE A 213 -7.02 -12.01 2.29
CA ILE A 213 -7.03 -10.72 1.61
C ILE A 213 -8.47 -10.28 1.40
N VAL A 214 -8.77 -9.03 1.76
CA VAL A 214 -10.08 -8.41 1.56
C VAL A 214 -9.91 -7.11 0.79
N GLU A 215 -10.78 -6.85 -0.20
CA GLU A 215 -10.89 -5.55 -0.84
C GLU A 215 -12.03 -4.76 -0.22
N VAL A 216 -11.75 -3.52 0.16
CA VAL A 216 -12.67 -2.58 0.79
C VAL A 216 -12.99 -1.46 -0.21
N PRO A 217 -14.27 -1.19 -0.53
CA PRO A 217 -14.61 -0.05 -1.38
C PRO A 217 -14.15 1.25 -0.74
N VAL A 218 -13.41 2.09 -1.48
CA VAL A 218 -12.90 3.37 -0.98
C VAL A 218 -13.24 4.51 -1.93
N ARG A 219 -13.28 5.73 -1.39
CA ARG A 219 -13.36 6.96 -2.17
C ARG A 219 -11.97 7.35 -2.63
N TYR A 220 -11.90 7.86 -3.85
CA TYR A 220 -10.65 8.30 -4.42
C TYR A 220 -10.86 9.63 -5.13
N HIS A 221 -10.21 10.66 -4.64
CA HIS A 221 -10.34 12.03 -5.10
C HIS A 221 -9.36 12.37 -6.21
N ARG A 222 -9.60 13.46 -6.89
CA ARG A 222 -8.58 14.04 -7.74
C ARG A 222 -7.43 14.52 -6.86
N ARG A 223 -6.20 14.28 -7.32
CA ARG A 223 -5.01 14.84 -6.70
C ARG A 223 -5.17 16.33 -6.47
N ARG A 224 -4.97 16.79 -5.24
CA ARG A 224 -5.22 18.18 -4.85
C ARG A 224 -4.06 19.11 -5.16
N GLY A 225 -2.86 18.60 -5.48
CA GLY A 225 -1.68 19.41 -5.80
C GLY A 225 -0.54 18.58 -6.36
N GLY A 226 0.51 19.27 -6.83
CA GLY A 226 1.68 18.65 -7.40
C GLY A 226 1.45 17.93 -8.73
N GLU A 227 2.51 17.33 -9.27
CA GLU A 227 2.47 16.53 -10.50
C GLU A 227 2.60 15.05 -10.22
N SER A 228 1.87 14.20 -10.94
CA SER A 228 2.00 12.77 -10.83
C SER A 228 3.40 12.31 -11.24
N LYS A 229 4.14 11.68 -10.35
CA LYS A 229 5.51 11.20 -10.64
C LYS A 229 5.53 10.00 -11.59
N VAL A 230 4.41 9.29 -11.70
CA VAL A 230 4.27 8.07 -12.54
C VAL A 230 3.64 8.40 -13.88
N SER A 231 2.55 9.17 -13.90
CA SER A 231 1.74 9.42 -15.10
C SER A 231 2.04 10.76 -15.79
N ALA A 232 2.97 11.58 -15.26
CA ALA A 232 3.35 12.85 -15.88
C ALA A 232 4.06 12.67 -17.24
N THR A 233 4.60 11.49 -17.53
CA THR A 233 5.27 11.22 -18.82
C THR A 233 4.84 9.87 -19.38
N ILE A 234 4.76 9.77 -20.72
CA ILE A 234 4.48 8.50 -21.43
C ILE A 234 5.54 7.44 -21.08
N LYS A 235 6.83 7.84 -21.00
CA LYS A 235 7.93 6.96 -20.58
C LYS A 235 7.73 6.42 -19.17
N GLY A 236 7.30 7.26 -18.22
CA GLY A 236 7.03 6.84 -16.84
C GLY A 236 5.88 5.83 -16.77
N SER A 237 4.80 6.07 -17.49
CA SER A 237 3.64 5.16 -17.53
C SER A 237 3.98 3.80 -18.15
N ILE A 238 4.75 3.78 -19.25
CA ILE A 238 5.20 2.53 -19.91
C ILE A 238 6.18 1.78 -18.98
N GLY A 239 7.14 2.49 -18.39
CA GLY A 239 8.12 1.89 -17.47
C GLY A 239 7.46 1.28 -16.24
N ALA A 240 6.51 1.97 -15.63
CA ALA A 240 5.73 1.44 -14.51
C ALA A 240 4.90 0.20 -14.93
N GLY A 241 4.23 0.24 -16.07
CA GLY A 241 3.49 -0.89 -16.61
C GLY A 241 4.38 -2.11 -16.85
N ALA A 242 5.53 -1.94 -17.50
CA ALA A 242 6.50 -3.02 -17.74
C ALA A 242 7.03 -3.61 -16.41
N LYS A 243 7.34 -2.76 -15.43
CA LYS A 243 7.78 -3.17 -14.10
C LYS A 243 6.71 -3.99 -13.38
N ILE A 244 5.46 -3.57 -13.43
CA ILE A 244 4.31 -4.29 -12.86
C ILE A 244 4.22 -5.70 -13.46
N LEU A 245 4.21 -5.80 -14.80
CA LEU A 245 4.13 -7.08 -15.50
C LEU A 245 5.32 -7.97 -15.18
N TYR A 246 6.53 -7.41 -15.19
CA TYR A 246 7.74 -8.13 -14.79
C TYR A 246 7.65 -8.66 -13.35
N THR A 247 7.17 -7.85 -12.41
CA THR A 247 7.03 -8.26 -11.00
C THR A 247 6.05 -9.42 -10.86
N ILE A 248 4.90 -9.39 -11.57
CA ILE A 248 3.94 -10.49 -11.56
C ILE A 248 4.59 -11.79 -12.08
N LEU A 249 5.30 -11.72 -13.20
CA LEU A 249 5.89 -12.90 -13.84
C LEU A 249 7.11 -13.41 -13.04
N ARG A 250 7.98 -12.53 -12.55
CA ARG A 250 9.15 -12.92 -11.74
C ARG A 250 8.76 -13.75 -10.53
N HIS A 251 7.72 -13.36 -9.83
CA HIS A 251 7.26 -14.09 -8.65
C HIS A 251 6.49 -15.38 -8.98
N SER A 252 6.11 -15.63 -10.25
CA SER A 252 5.50 -16.90 -10.65
C SER A 252 6.50 -18.06 -10.71
N THR A 253 7.76 -17.75 -10.99
CA THR A 253 8.84 -18.75 -11.16
C THR A 253 9.61 -19.05 -9.88
N GLN A 254 9.51 -18.22 -8.86
CA GLN A 254 10.14 -18.47 -7.55
C GLN A 254 9.31 -19.50 -6.79
N ARG A 255 9.81 -20.73 -6.66
CA ARG A 255 9.24 -21.81 -5.81
C ARG A 255 9.52 -21.58 -4.35
#